data_24e8b412b14008225737c6e991182057
#
_entry.id   24e8b412b14008225737c6e991182057
#
_cell.length_a   1.000
_cell.length_b   1.000
_cell.length_c   1.000
_cell.angle_alpha   90.00
_cell.angle_beta   90.00
_cell.angle_gamma   90.00
#
_symmetry.space_group_name_H-M   'P 1'
#
loop_
_entity.id
_entity.type
_entity.pdbx_description
1 polymer ?
#
loop_
_entity_poly.entity_id
_entity_poly.type
_entity_poly.pdbx_seq_one_letter_code
_entity_poly.pdbx_strand_id
1 'polypeptide(L)'
;MTVRLRPMTVDDLPAVMVLEQELFAPDTWTEAMYRDELSRDDTRFYVVAEFHLEGEDDDEEPVKPVMVGYGGLIAYDDEAHVATRGVTKALQGEGVGSLLLDALLAEADKRSPVVLLEVRADNEAARRLYQRRGFTEIGRRRGYYQPSGADAVVMKRKRVRSLSRSTGGGRA
;
A
#
# COMPACT_ATOMS: atom_id res chain seq x y z
N MET A 1 -18.05 13.28 0.19
CA MET A 1 -17.04 12.60 -0.65
C MET A 1 -16.05 11.90 0.26
N THR A 2 -16.07 10.59 0.26
CA THR A 2 -15.30 9.81 1.25
C THR A 2 -14.54 8.69 0.56
N VAL A 3 -13.25 8.55 0.90
CA VAL A 3 -12.44 7.39 0.50
C VAL A 3 -12.45 6.38 1.64
N ARG A 4 -12.79 5.13 1.33
CA ARG A 4 -12.82 4.02 2.30
C ARG A 4 -11.92 2.88 1.83
N LEU A 5 -11.27 2.23 2.79
CA LEU A 5 -10.48 1.04 2.53
C LEU A 5 -11.29 -0.21 2.87
N ARG A 6 -11.10 -1.25 2.07
CA ARG A 6 -11.62 -2.60 2.34
C ARG A 6 -10.65 -3.66 1.83
N PRO A 7 -10.77 -4.93 2.28
CA PRO A 7 -9.98 -6.02 1.73
C PRO A 7 -10.19 -6.16 0.22
N MET A 8 -9.09 -6.42 -0.51
CA MET A 8 -9.14 -6.76 -1.93
C MET A 8 -9.62 -8.19 -2.10
N THR A 9 -10.48 -8.41 -3.09
CA THR A 9 -10.93 -9.74 -3.50
C THR A 9 -10.61 -9.98 -4.98
N VAL A 10 -10.76 -11.21 -5.43
CA VAL A 10 -10.55 -11.56 -6.85
C VAL A 10 -11.50 -10.80 -7.79
N ASP A 11 -12.66 -10.40 -7.30
CA ASP A 11 -13.63 -9.61 -8.07
C ASP A 11 -13.13 -8.17 -8.36
N ASP A 12 -12.15 -7.70 -7.60
CA ASP A 12 -11.52 -6.40 -7.80
C ASP A 12 -10.48 -6.40 -8.92
N LEU A 13 -10.00 -7.55 -9.33
CA LEU A 13 -8.84 -7.65 -10.23
C LEU A 13 -9.05 -6.98 -11.60
N PRO A 14 -10.23 -7.01 -12.24
CA PRO A 14 -10.43 -6.22 -13.46
C PRO A 14 -10.15 -4.73 -13.27
N ALA A 15 -10.63 -4.13 -12.20
CA ALA A 15 -10.40 -2.72 -11.88
C ALA A 15 -8.94 -2.47 -11.47
N VAL A 16 -8.33 -3.37 -10.69
CA VAL A 16 -6.90 -3.29 -10.34
C VAL A 16 -6.04 -3.29 -11.59
N MET A 17 -6.31 -4.17 -12.56
CA MET A 17 -5.52 -4.26 -13.78
C MET A 17 -5.62 -3.02 -14.67
N VAL A 18 -6.76 -2.34 -14.65
CA VAL A 18 -6.89 -1.03 -15.33
C VAL A 18 -5.96 0.00 -14.69
N LEU A 19 -5.93 0.09 -13.36
CA LEU A 19 -5.02 0.99 -12.64
C LEU A 19 -3.55 0.59 -12.81
N GLU A 20 -3.23 -0.72 -12.76
CA GLU A 20 -1.88 -1.22 -13.03
C GLU A 20 -1.36 -0.71 -14.37
N GLN A 21 -2.16 -0.86 -15.41
CA GLN A 21 -1.79 -0.42 -16.75
C GLN A 21 -1.59 1.10 -16.82
N GLU A 22 -2.47 1.86 -16.18
CA GLU A 22 -2.37 3.32 -16.11
C GLU A 22 -1.08 3.78 -15.41
N LEU A 23 -0.74 3.13 -14.29
CA LEU A 23 0.28 3.62 -13.35
C LEU A 23 1.68 3.07 -13.61
N PHE A 24 1.78 1.82 -14.07
CA PHE A 24 3.06 1.08 -14.06
C PHE A 24 3.50 0.57 -15.43
N ALA A 25 2.67 0.69 -16.47
CA ALA A 25 3.09 0.24 -17.79
C ALA A 25 4.45 0.85 -18.18
N PRO A 26 5.41 0.08 -18.75
CA PRO A 26 5.29 -1.33 -19.17
C PRO A 26 5.60 -2.36 -18.07
N ASP A 27 5.89 -1.94 -16.83
CA ASP A 27 6.39 -2.77 -15.73
C ASP A 27 5.24 -3.35 -14.87
N THR A 28 4.11 -3.65 -15.47
CA THR A 28 2.90 -4.10 -14.78
C THR A 28 3.03 -5.52 -14.22
N TRP A 29 2.40 -5.73 -13.06
CA TRP A 29 2.06 -7.08 -12.62
C TRP A 29 0.96 -7.68 -13.50
N THR A 30 0.88 -8.99 -13.55
CA THR A 30 -0.19 -9.71 -14.23
C THR A 30 -1.35 -10.01 -13.28
N GLU A 31 -2.53 -10.27 -13.84
CA GLU A 31 -3.68 -10.72 -13.04
C GLU A 31 -3.37 -12.02 -12.29
N ALA A 32 -2.63 -12.95 -12.93
CA ALA A 32 -2.22 -14.20 -12.29
C ALA A 32 -1.34 -13.98 -11.06
N MET A 33 -0.46 -12.98 -11.08
CA MET A 33 0.36 -12.60 -9.92
C MET A 33 -0.52 -12.12 -8.76
N TYR A 34 -1.52 -11.29 -9.02
CA TYR A 34 -2.47 -10.85 -8.00
C TYR A 34 -3.32 -12.01 -7.46
N ARG A 35 -3.77 -12.92 -8.30
CA ARG A 35 -4.51 -14.11 -7.86
C ARG A 35 -3.67 -14.98 -6.93
N ASP A 36 -2.41 -15.19 -7.26
CA ASP A 36 -1.49 -15.94 -6.40
C ASP A 36 -1.31 -15.25 -5.05
N GLU A 37 -1.10 -13.95 -5.03
CA GLU A 37 -1.00 -13.16 -3.81
C GLU A 37 -2.26 -13.29 -2.94
N LEU A 38 -3.44 -13.12 -3.51
CA LEU A 38 -4.71 -13.21 -2.79
C LEU A 38 -5.03 -14.62 -2.27
N SER A 39 -4.39 -15.65 -2.80
CA SER A 39 -4.55 -17.03 -2.31
C SER A 39 -3.78 -17.34 -1.02
N ARG A 40 -2.93 -16.43 -0.55
CA ARG A 40 -2.00 -16.60 0.58
C ARG A 40 -2.44 -15.80 1.81
N ASP A 41 -3.62 -16.06 2.32
CA ASP A 41 -4.29 -15.25 3.37
C ASP A 41 -3.49 -15.08 4.66
N ASP A 42 -2.68 -16.07 5.02
CA ASP A 42 -1.90 -16.07 6.26
C ASP A 42 -0.74 -15.06 6.27
N THR A 43 -0.18 -14.74 5.10
CA THR A 43 0.98 -13.86 4.95
C THR A 43 0.73 -12.61 4.13
N ARG A 44 -0.45 -12.47 3.54
CA ARG A 44 -0.82 -11.37 2.63
C ARG A 44 -1.91 -10.50 3.23
N PHE A 45 -1.73 -9.19 3.06
CA PHE A 45 -2.73 -8.19 3.40
C PHE A 45 -2.87 -7.21 2.24
N TYR A 46 -3.94 -7.36 1.47
CA TYR A 46 -4.24 -6.56 0.28
C TYR A 46 -5.52 -5.77 0.50
N VAL A 47 -5.49 -4.48 0.18
CA VAL A 47 -6.61 -3.55 0.34
C VAL A 47 -6.85 -2.77 -0.92
N VAL A 48 -8.10 -2.35 -1.11
CA VAL A 48 -8.51 -1.39 -2.13
C VAL A 48 -9.03 -0.12 -1.47
N ALA A 49 -8.82 1.00 -2.12
CA ALA A 49 -9.40 2.29 -1.75
C ALA A 49 -10.55 2.59 -2.71
N GLU A 50 -11.72 2.83 -2.15
CA GLU A 50 -12.93 3.16 -2.88
C GLU A 50 -13.39 4.57 -2.57
N PHE A 51 -13.75 5.27 -3.62
CA PHE A 51 -14.38 6.58 -3.55
C PHE A 51 -15.89 6.42 -3.52
N HIS A 52 -16.52 6.97 -2.48
CA HIS A 52 -17.97 6.97 -2.29
C HIS A 52 -18.52 8.37 -2.53
N LEU A 53 -19.44 8.50 -3.47
CA LEU A 53 -20.28 9.68 -3.57
C LEU A 53 -21.44 9.50 -2.59
N GLU A 54 -21.61 10.44 -1.67
CA GLU A 54 -22.80 10.51 -0.85
C GLU A 54 -23.92 11.07 -1.73
N GLY A 55 -24.99 10.31 -1.92
CA GLY A 55 -26.17 10.78 -2.59
C GLY A 55 -26.84 11.87 -1.77
N GLU A 56 -27.16 13.00 -2.36
CA GLU A 56 -27.85 14.10 -1.67
C GLU A 56 -29.36 13.84 -1.53
N ASP A 57 -29.92 12.82 -2.19
CA ASP A 57 -31.33 12.49 -2.17
C ASP A 57 -31.59 11.00 -1.88
N ASP A 58 -32.49 10.72 -0.94
CA ASP A 58 -32.95 9.38 -0.54
C ASP A 58 -33.62 8.58 -1.67
N ASP A 59 -33.94 9.21 -2.80
CA ASP A 59 -34.66 8.62 -3.94
C ASP A 59 -33.78 8.23 -5.13
N GLU A 60 -32.47 8.50 -5.12
CA GLU A 60 -31.56 8.09 -6.18
C GLU A 60 -30.95 6.70 -5.92
N GLU A 61 -30.81 5.90 -6.99
CA GLU A 61 -30.08 4.64 -6.90
C GLU A 61 -28.65 4.90 -6.37
N PRO A 62 -28.18 4.10 -5.40
CA PRO A 62 -26.85 4.30 -4.84
C PRO A 62 -25.78 4.20 -5.92
N VAL A 63 -25.02 5.26 -6.07
CA VAL A 63 -23.88 5.30 -7.00
C VAL A 63 -22.85 4.25 -6.53
N LYS A 64 -22.47 3.34 -7.43
CA LYS A 64 -21.47 2.34 -7.11
C LYS A 64 -20.14 3.01 -6.75
N PRO A 65 -19.47 2.60 -5.67
CA PRO A 65 -18.16 3.11 -5.35
C PRO A 65 -17.16 2.82 -6.46
N VAL A 66 -16.22 3.74 -6.66
CA VAL A 66 -15.18 3.65 -7.68
C VAL A 66 -13.85 3.33 -7.01
N MET A 67 -13.15 2.31 -7.48
CA MET A 67 -11.80 2.03 -7.04
C MET A 67 -10.84 3.12 -7.49
N VAL A 68 -10.12 3.71 -6.54
CA VAL A 68 -9.17 4.81 -6.80
C VAL A 68 -7.74 4.46 -6.41
N GLY A 69 -7.55 3.33 -5.77
CA GLY A 69 -6.23 2.87 -5.39
C GLY A 69 -6.24 1.48 -4.77
N TYR A 70 -5.06 0.96 -4.55
CA TYR A 70 -4.85 -0.34 -3.91
C TYR A 70 -3.46 -0.43 -3.28
N GLY A 71 -3.28 -1.38 -2.39
CA GLY A 71 -2.00 -1.69 -1.78
C GLY A 71 -1.92 -3.11 -1.30
N GLY A 72 -0.72 -3.63 -1.20
CA GLY A 72 -0.45 -4.99 -0.77
C GLY A 72 0.78 -5.11 0.12
N LEU A 73 0.64 -5.92 1.16
CA LEU A 73 1.66 -6.23 2.13
C LEU A 73 1.87 -7.75 2.19
N ILE A 74 3.14 -8.13 2.25
CA ILE A 74 3.57 -9.48 2.60
C ILE A 74 4.17 -9.38 4.00
N ALA A 75 3.67 -10.15 4.96
CA ALA A 75 4.15 -10.09 6.33
C ALA A 75 4.50 -11.45 6.89
N TYR A 76 5.76 -11.59 7.30
CA TYR A 76 6.29 -12.70 8.06
C TYR A 76 6.69 -12.23 9.46
N ASP A 77 7.01 -13.16 10.36
CA ASP A 77 7.34 -12.82 11.76
C ASP A 77 8.61 -11.99 11.91
N ASP A 78 9.54 -12.11 10.98
CA ASP A 78 10.83 -11.41 10.98
C ASP A 78 10.85 -10.15 10.12
N GLU A 79 10.05 -10.11 9.07
CA GLU A 79 10.11 -9.07 8.05
C GLU A 79 8.78 -8.94 7.30
N ALA A 80 8.36 -7.72 7.04
CA ALA A 80 7.26 -7.41 6.13
C ALA A 80 7.78 -6.66 4.89
N HIS A 81 7.03 -6.74 3.82
CA HIS A 81 7.35 -6.12 2.55
C HIS A 81 6.12 -5.44 1.94
N VAL A 82 6.23 -4.15 1.67
CA VAL A 82 5.22 -3.46 0.86
C VAL A 82 5.42 -3.90 -0.59
N ALA A 83 4.55 -4.78 -1.05
CA ALA A 83 4.69 -5.42 -2.35
C ALA A 83 4.26 -4.52 -3.50
N THR A 84 3.19 -3.76 -3.29
CA THR A 84 2.64 -2.84 -4.29
C THR A 84 1.80 -1.75 -3.64
N ARG A 85 1.67 -0.62 -4.32
CA ARG A 85 0.78 0.49 -3.94
C ARG A 85 0.55 1.38 -5.16
N GLY A 86 -0.68 1.66 -5.45
CA GLY A 86 -1.05 2.54 -6.56
C GLY A 86 -2.26 3.40 -6.24
N VAL A 87 -2.25 4.63 -6.75
CA VAL A 87 -3.36 5.58 -6.68
C VAL A 87 -3.61 6.15 -8.06
N THR A 88 -4.88 6.19 -8.49
CA THR A 88 -5.22 6.81 -9.78
C THR A 88 -4.64 8.22 -9.91
N LYS A 89 -4.16 8.58 -11.08
CA LYS A 89 -3.52 9.88 -11.35
C LYS A 89 -4.41 11.05 -10.95
N ALA A 90 -5.73 10.92 -11.16
CA ALA A 90 -6.71 11.96 -10.84
C ALA A 90 -6.74 12.33 -9.34
N LEU A 91 -6.37 11.42 -8.45
CA LEU A 91 -6.39 11.63 -6.99
C LEU A 91 -5.00 11.59 -6.33
N GLN A 92 -3.94 11.60 -7.10
CA GLN A 92 -2.59 11.75 -6.54
C GLN A 92 -2.44 13.13 -5.89
N GLY A 93 -1.80 13.17 -4.71
CA GLY A 93 -1.69 14.39 -3.91
C GLY A 93 -2.87 14.68 -2.99
N GLU A 94 -3.93 13.87 -3.01
CA GLU A 94 -5.16 14.04 -2.21
C GLU A 94 -5.19 13.18 -0.93
N GLY A 95 -4.06 12.54 -0.57
CA GLY A 95 -3.91 11.77 0.65
C GLY A 95 -4.32 10.30 0.57
N VAL A 96 -4.78 9.79 -0.58
CA VAL A 96 -5.17 8.39 -0.75
C VAL A 96 -3.96 7.46 -0.60
N GLY A 97 -2.82 7.84 -1.16
CA GLY A 97 -1.57 7.09 -1.01
C GLY A 97 -1.11 6.97 0.44
N SER A 98 -1.24 8.04 1.21
CA SER A 98 -0.94 8.05 2.65
C SER A 98 -1.90 7.14 3.42
N LEU A 99 -3.19 7.19 3.11
CA LEU A 99 -4.21 6.34 3.72
C LEU A 99 -3.90 4.85 3.51
N LEU A 100 -3.58 4.46 2.27
CA LEU A 100 -3.20 3.10 1.92
C LEU A 100 -1.93 2.67 2.65
N LEU A 101 -0.89 3.48 2.59
CA LEU A 101 0.39 3.18 3.25
C LEU A 101 0.21 3.02 4.76
N ASP A 102 -0.51 3.92 5.40
CA ASP A 102 -0.75 3.87 6.85
C ASP A 102 -1.50 2.58 7.25
N ALA A 103 -2.44 2.11 6.44
CA ALA A 103 -3.12 0.83 6.67
C ALA A 103 -2.17 -0.36 6.55
N LEU A 104 -1.30 -0.38 5.54
CA LEU A 104 -0.30 -1.43 5.36
C LEU A 104 0.70 -1.43 6.52
N LEU A 105 1.17 -0.27 6.96
CA LEU A 105 2.12 -0.16 8.07
C LEU A 105 1.50 -0.54 9.41
N ALA A 106 0.23 -0.20 9.65
CA ALA A 106 -0.48 -0.63 10.86
C ALA A 106 -0.57 -2.16 10.94
N GLU A 107 -0.84 -2.83 9.82
CA GLU A 107 -0.84 -4.30 9.76
C GLU A 107 0.56 -4.88 9.91
N ALA A 108 1.56 -4.30 9.26
CA ALA A 108 2.95 -4.72 9.38
C ALA A 108 3.45 -4.64 10.83
N ASP A 109 3.13 -3.56 11.52
CA ASP A 109 3.57 -3.34 12.92
C ASP A 109 2.98 -4.35 13.91
N LYS A 110 1.86 -4.99 13.59
CA LYS A 110 1.29 -6.09 14.38
C LYS A 110 2.06 -7.40 14.22
N ARG A 111 2.78 -7.56 13.12
CA ARG A 111 3.33 -8.85 12.68
C ARG A 111 4.84 -8.91 12.64
N SER A 112 5.49 -7.81 12.26
CA SER A 112 6.89 -7.81 11.85
C SER A 112 7.66 -6.64 12.45
N PRO A 113 8.92 -6.83 12.87
CA PRO A 113 9.74 -5.74 13.42
C PRO A 113 10.29 -4.78 12.36
N VAL A 114 10.27 -5.17 11.10
CA VAL A 114 10.90 -4.45 9.99
C VAL A 114 10.01 -4.49 8.75
N VAL A 115 9.95 -3.38 8.03
CA VAL A 115 9.27 -3.28 6.73
C VAL A 115 10.27 -2.86 5.67
N LEU A 116 10.29 -3.56 4.56
CA LEU A 116 11.08 -3.26 3.37
C LEU A 116 10.17 -2.88 2.20
N LEU A 117 10.69 -2.12 1.28
CA LEU A 117 10.07 -1.86 -0.02
C LEU A 117 11.12 -1.50 -1.07
N GLU A 118 10.76 -1.66 -2.33
CA GLU A 118 11.43 -1.09 -3.48
C GLU A 118 10.55 0.01 -4.09
N VAL A 119 11.19 1.10 -4.48
CA VAL A 119 10.55 2.22 -5.16
C VAL A 119 11.41 2.65 -6.35
N ARG A 120 10.78 3.07 -7.46
CA ARG A 120 11.54 3.58 -8.59
C ARG A 120 12.45 4.72 -8.15
N ALA A 121 13.71 4.66 -8.56
CA ALA A 121 14.72 5.66 -8.18
C ALA A 121 14.33 7.08 -8.61
N ASP A 122 13.57 7.22 -9.70
CA ASP A 122 13.07 8.49 -10.24
C ASP A 122 11.73 8.96 -9.63
N ASN A 123 11.11 8.16 -8.76
CA ASN A 123 9.86 8.53 -8.10
C ASN A 123 10.13 9.29 -6.79
N GLU A 124 10.47 10.56 -6.89
CA GLU A 124 10.80 11.41 -5.73
C GLU A 124 9.62 11.61 -4.79
N ALA A 125 8.41 11.75 -5.31
CA ALA A 125 7.21 11.96 -4.49
C ALA A 125 6.93 10.75 -3.58
N ALA A 126 7.04 9.53 -4.11
CA ALA A 126 6.89 8.31 -3.33
C ALA A 126 8.02 8.16 -2.31
N ARG A 127 9.26 8.42 -2.69
CA ARG A 127 10.41 8.36 -1.78
C ARG A 127 10.24 9.31 -0.59
N ARG A 128 9.78 10.53 -0.82
CA ARG A 128 9.48 11.51 0.24
C ARG A 128 8.36 11.04 1.15
N LEU A 129 7.29 10.46 0.59
CA LEU A 129 6.21 9.87 1.38
C LEU A 129 6.73 8.78 2.32
N TYR A 130 7.54 7.87 1.82
CA TYR A 130 8.13 6.80 2.62
C TYR A 130 9.06 7.35 3.70
N GLN A 131 9.90 8.34 3.37
CA GLN A 131 10.78 9.00 4.34
C GLN A 131 9.99 9.63 5.49
N ARG A 132 8.87 10.29 5.19
CA ARG A 132 7.98 10.85 6.23
C ARG A 132 7.35 9.78 7.14
N ARG A 133 7.29 8.54 6.69
CA ARG A 133 6.81 7.39 7.47
C ARG A 133 7.91 6.59 8.15
N GLY A 134 9.14 7.11 8.17
CA GLY A 134 10.26 6.51 8.88
C GLY A 134 11.10 5.53 8.07
N PHE A 135 10.89 5.44 6.76
CA PHE A 135 11.76 4.66 5.88
C PHE A 135 13.06 5.40 5.60
N THR A 136 14.15 4.65 5.55
CA THR A 136 15.46 5.13 5.12
C THR A 136 15.97 4.32 3.94
N GLU A 137 16.70 4.95 3.05
CA GLU A 137 17.32 4.28 1.91
C GLU A 137 18.47 3.39 2.39
N ILE A 138 18.48 2.11 2.01
CA ILE A 138 19.50 1.15 2.39
C ILE A 138 20.27 0.56 1.21
N GLY A 139 19.85 0.80 -0.01
CA GLY A 139 20.52 0.30 -1.19
C GLY A 139 19.77 0.60 -2.48
N ARG A 140 20.34 0.11 -3.57
CA ARG A 140 19.77 0.21 -4.91
C ARG A 140 19.82 -1.14 -5.60
N ARG A 141 18.82 -1.38 -6.47
CA ARG A 141 18.80 -2.52 -7.39
C ARG A 141 18.77 -1.98 -8.82
N ARG A 142 19.86 -2.16 -9.55
CA ARG A 142 19.94 -1.74 -10.95
C ARG A 142 19.09 -2.64 -11.83
N GLY A 143 18.36 -2.02 -12.77
CA GLY A 143 17.54 -2.75 -13.73
C GLY A 143 16.42 -3.58 -13.09
N TYR A 144 15.97 -3.22 -11.89
CA TYR A 144 15.01 -4.01 -11.12
C TYR A 144 13.65 -4.15 -11.81
N TYR A 145 13.14 -3.04 -12.36
CA TYR A 145 11.87 -3.04 -13.06
C TYR A 145 12.03 -3.52 -14.50
N GLN A 146 11.21 -4.48 -14.91
CA GLN A 146 11.23 -5.04 -16.23
C GLN A 146 9.85 -4.93 -16.89
N PRO A 147 9.77 -4.61 -18.20
CA PRO A 147 10.86 -4.57 -19.18
C PRO A 147 11.60 -3.22 -19.29
N SER A 148 11.22 -2.17 -18.55
CA SER A 148 11.83 -0.83 -18.70
C SER A 148 13.31 -0.79 -18.34
N GLY A 149 13.74 -1.63 -17.41
CA GLY A 149 15.11 -1.62 -16.89
C GLY A 149 15.36 -0.48 -15.87
N ALA A 150 14.30 0.14 -15.35
CA ALA A 150 14.43 1.19 -14.36
C ALA A 150 15.00 0.67 -13.04
N ASP A 151 15.84 1.49 -12.40
CA ASP A 151 16.43 1.19 -11.11
C ASP A 151 15.43 1.34 -9.97
N ALA A 152 15.60 0.55 -8.90
CA ALA A 152 14.88 0.69 -7.65
C ALA A 152 15.81 1.19 -6.54
N VAL A 153 15.23 1.99 -5.64
CA VAL A 153 15.80 2.27 -4.32
C VAL A 153 15.14 1.31 -3.33
N VAL A 154 15.95 0.65 -2.51
CA VAL A 154 15.47 -0.20 -1.43
C VAL A 154 15.40 0.63 -0.16
N MET A 155 14.26 0.60 0.50
CA MET A 155 14.02 1.36 1.73
C MET A 155 13.58 0.44 2.87
N LYS A 156 13.93 0.81 4.09
CA LYS A 156 13.67 0.05 5.31
C LYS A 156 13.11 0.94 6.40
N ARG A 157 12.10 0.43 7.11
CA ARG A 157 11.52 1.04 8.29
C ARG A 157 11.51 0.04 9.44
N LYS A 158 11.95 0.47 10.61
CA LYS A 158 11.79 -0.29 11.85
C LYS A 158 10.43 0.02 12.48
N ARG A 159 9.80 -1.01 13.05
CA ARG A 159 8.56 -0.85 13.81
C ARG A 159 8.73 0.21 14.88
N VAL A 160 7.78 1.15 14.94
CA VAL A 160 7.69 2.08 16.05
C VAL A 160 7.05 1.34 17.23
N ARG A 161 7.83 1.10 18.30
CA ARG A 161 7.26 0.65 19.57
C ARG A 161 6.49 1.82 20.18
N SER A 162 5.18 1.66 20.38
CA SER A 162 4.48 2.52 21.30
C SER A 162 5.15 2.35 22.66
N LEU A 163 5.68 3.44 23.24
CA LEU A 163 6.07 3.47 24.65
C LEU A 163 4.78 3.22 25.44
N SER A 164 4.56 1.98 25.87
CA SER A 164 3.63 1.73 26.94
C SER A 164 4.20 2.51 28.13
N ARG A 165 3.48 3.57 28.53
CA ARG A 165 3.74 4.18 29.83
C ARG A 165 3.53 3.09 30.86
N SER A 166 4.61 2.49 31.35
CA SER A 166 4.57 1.73 32.57
C SER A 166 4.21 2.76 33.65
N THR A 167 2.98 2.77 34.07
CA THR A 167 2.58 3.34 35.36
C THR A 167 3.17 2.40 36.42
N GLY A 168 4.46 2.50 36.61
CA GLY A 168 5.14 1.98 37.77
C GLY A 168 4.71 2.81 38.96
N GLY A 169 3.58 2.45 39.56
CA GLY A 169 3.23 2.89 40.88
C GLY A 169 4.22 2.28 41.88
N GLY A 170 5.36 2.94 42.05
CA GLY A 170 6.19 2.66 43.21
C GLY A 170 5.46 3.10 44.47
N ARG A 171 4.99 2.16 45.25
CA ARG A 171 4.76 2.39 46.64
C ARG A 171 6.00 1.94 47.41
N ALA A 172 6.64 2.90 48.00
CA ALA A 172 7.49 2.65 49.13
C ALA A 172 6.65 2.17 50.33
#